data_ee4c767f185158befa5b0276de424d46
#
_entry.id   ee4c767f185158befa5b0276de424d46
#
_cell.length_a   1.000
_cell.length_b   1.000
_cell.length_c   1.000
_cell.angle_alpha   90.00
_cell.angle_beta   90.00
_cell.angle_gamma   90.00
#
_symmetry.space_group_name_H-M   'P 1'
#
loop_
_entity.id
_entity.type
_entity.pdbx_description
1 polymer ?
#
loop_
_entity_poly.entity_id
_entity_poly.type
_entity_poly.pdbx_seq_one_letter_code
_entity_poly.pdbx_strand_id
1 'polypeptide(L)'
;MSIPIQVSPATNDLTLSKDQTLAEVVKVTIPKSGVVPKVDAYFLADTTGSMNTAIAAVKKGIVDAMTRIQALGSDVWFGVGDYKDFPAPVADEHPYAFAHQSSLSGNIAQAKAAIDSWKTSPGQDTPEAQFYGLDQVAEPPGGKIGWRADSKRIIVWFGDAAGHDSVCKAISKLSYDITEASVTAKLVAEKIKVLALSMNTNYRAPAGLDDEPRNSSSTFKSKCGEPGGTPGQGTRIAKATGCKLVQGVSVDTIINTIVTELTAQIAVIGNVSLVASGATAPFVVAIAPTAGYGPLSRNQDHQISFDVSWLGTVAATYEDQVFSGSLDVVADGEVIGGKTVKITVPLDEEIPMPRPDDVSATWMLIHQVSGAYLIADNYAPVVNNLVHLWYQNPPVTTPGNKGHLWVLIKQTDGTYLIQTSEKQLGGPAQLYLQAPPNPVADGYPRLQLRNNSSSLQSWVLVPVSNDPDTYAIQAKDFPDYALGTINYLSYNAAETFVTINRTWGKPTFHHYWRLTKPPANVQ
;
A
#
# COMPACT_ATOMS: atom_id res chain seq x y z
N MET A 1 -10.31 -0.15 -29.39
CA MET A 1 -10.61 0.20 -28.00
C MET A 1 -10.91 -1.10 -27.27
N SER A 2 -10.21 -1.38 -26.16
CA SER A 2 -10.55 -2.53 -25.32
C SER A 2 -11.89 -2.26 -24.62
N ILE A 3 -12.75 -3.27 -24.58
CA ILE A 3 -13.99 -3.19 -23.82
C ILE A 3 -13.59 -3.26 -22.34
N PRO A 4 -14.03 -2.33 -21.47
CA PRO A 4 -13.63 -2.33 -20.07
C PRO A 4 -14.23 -3.52 -19.32
N ILE A 5 -13.51 -3.96 -18.28
CA ILE A 5 -14.01 -4.92 -17.30
C ILE A 5 -15.28 -4.35 -16.65
N GLN A 6 -16.32 -5.17 -16.50
CA GLN A 6 -17.55 -4.78 -15.83
C GLN A 6 -17.70 -5.51 -14.50
N VAL A 7 -18.09 -4.76 -13.48
CA VAL A 7 -18.35 -5.31 -12.14
C VAL A 7 -19.80 -4.99 -11.76
N SER A 8 -20.54 -5.97 -11.29
CA SER A 8 -21.94 -5.80 -10.88
C SER A 8 -22.17 -6.35 -9.46
N PRO A 9 -22.77 -5.56 -8.58
CA PRO A 9 -23.15 -4.16 -8.74
C PRO A 9 -21.92 -3.26 -8.93
N ALA A 10 -22.09 -2.12 -9.65
CA ALA A 10 -20.98 -1.23 -9.99
C ALA A 10 -20.44 -0.43 -8.80
N THR A 11 -21.26 -0.22 -7.80
CA THR A 11 -20.95 0.49 -6.56
C THR A 11 -21.61 -0.18 -5.38
N ASN A 12 -21.10 -0.01 -4.18
CA ASN A 12 -21.79 -0.30 -2.92
C ASN A 12 -21.96 0.97 -2.10
N ASP A 13 -23.15 1.12 -1.52
CA ASP A 13 -23.44 2.04 -0.43
C ASP A 13 -24.13 1.21 0.67
N LEU A 14 -23.33 0.75 1.65
CA LEU A 14 -23.77 -0.20 2.67
C LEU A 14 -23.94 0.52 4.01
N THR A 15 -24.94 0.10 4.78
CA THR A 15 -25.08 0.47 6.19
C THR A 15 -24.84 -0.76 7.03
N LEU A 16 -23.82 -0.72 7.91
CA LEU A 16 -23.42 -1.86 8.73
C LEU A 16 -23.22 -1.41 10.19
N SER A 17 -24.12 -1.86 11.07
CA SER A 17 -23.90 -1.75 12.50
C SER A 17 -22.86 -2.76 12.97
N LYS A 18 -22.26 -2.54 14.15
CA LYS A 18 -21.30 -3.47 14.74
C LYS A 18 -21.91 -4.87 14.83
N ASP A 19 -21.10 -5.88 14.50
CA ASP A 19 -21.45 -7.31 14.47
C ASP A 19 -22.54 -7.70 13.45
N GLN A 20 -23.05 -6.75 12.66
CA GLN A 20 -23.97 -7.02 11.57
C GLN A 20 -23.21 -7.68 10.42
N THR A 21 -23.79 -8.75 9.86
CA THR A 21 -23.26 -9.45 8.70
C THR A 21 -24.09 -9.19 7.46
N LEU A 22 -23.44 -9.12 6.30
CA LEU A 22 -24.09 -9.03 4.99
C LEU A 22 -23.34 -9.91 3.99
N ALA A 23 -24.07 -10.63 3.15
CA ALA A 23 -23.51 -11.38 2.03
C ALA A 23 -23.86 -10.72 0.71
N GLU A 24 -22.89 -10.67 -0.19
CA GLU A 24 -23.05 -10.09 -1.53
C GLU A 24 -22.41 -10.97 -2.58
N VAL A 25 -23.06 -11.08 -3.74
CA VAL A 25 -22.47 -11.72 -4.93
C VAL A 25 -21.98 -10.62 -5.88
N VAL A 26 -20.67 -10.58 -6.09
CA VAL A 26 -20.02 -9.66 -7.03
C VAL A 26 -19.75 -10.40 -8.33
N LYS A 27 -20.41 -9.99 -9.42
CA LYS A 27 -20.22 -10.55 -10.76
C LYS A 27 -19.20 -9.71 -11.52
N VAL A 28 -18.22 -10.38 -12.14
CA VAL A 28 -17.18 -9.75 -12.96
C VAL A 28 -17.27 -10.28 -14.37
N THR A 29 -17.41 -9.40 -15.35
CA THR A 29 -17.37 -9.72 -16.78
C THR A 29 -16.05 -9.26 -17.34
N ILE A 30 -15.25 -10.21 -17.85
CA ILE A 30 -13.96 -9.99 -18.48
C ILE A 30 -14.14 -10.24 -19.99
N PRO A 31 -14.17 -9.19 -20.83
CA PRO A 31 -14.29 -9.36 -22.27
C PRO A 31 -13.04 -10.00 -22.88
N LYS A 32 -13.20 -10.73 -23.97
CA LYS A 32 -12.05 -11.20 -24.74
C LYS A 32 -11.13 -10.03 -25.09
N SER A 33 -9.83 -10.21 -24.93
CA SER A 33 -8.81 -9.17 -25.14
C SER A 33 -9.03 -7.88 -24.31
N GLY A 34 -9.87 -7.93 -23.28
CA GLY A 34 -10.14 -6.80 -22.37
C GLY A 34 -8.97 -6.46 -21.45
N VAL A 35 -8.07 -7.41 -21.23
CA VAL A 35 -6.88 -7.26 -20.38
C VAL A 35 -5.63 -7.29 -21.25
N VAL A 36 -4.84 -6.23 -21.25
CA VAL A 36 -3.50 -6.21 -21.84
C VAL A 36 -2.52 -6.74 -20.81
N PRO A 37 -1.89 -7.92 -21.03
CA PRO A 37 -0.99 -8.45 -20.02
C PRO A 37 0.32 -7.66 -19.99
N LYS A 38 0.76 -7.32 -18.80
CA LYS A 38 2.16 -6.98 -18.54
C LYS A 38 2.93 -8.28 -18.29
N VAL A 39 3.97 -8.52 -19.07
CA VAL A 39 4.77 -9.75 -18.99
C VAL A 39 6.23 -9.40 -18.91
N ASP A 40 6.90 -9.97 -17.93
CA ASP A 40 8.35 -9.90 -17.78
C ASP A 40 8.93 -11.27 -18.12
N ALA A 41 9.71 -11.34 -19.18
CA ALA A 41 10.35 -12.55 -19.66
C ALA A 41 11.87 -12.45 -19.47
N TYR A 42 12.42 -13.21 -18.54
CA TYR A 42 13.87 -13.26 -18.31
C TYR A 42 14.46 -14.49 -18.97
N PHE A 43 15.37 -14.29 -19.92
CA PHE A 43 16.12 -15.37 -20.56
C PHE A 43 17.30 -15.77 -19.69
N LEU A 44 17.28 -17.00 -19.21
CA LEU A 44 18.35 -17.61 -18.40
C LEU A 44 18.93 -18.80 -19.18
N ALA A 45 20.09 -18.60 -19.76
CA ALA A 45 20.74 -19.57 -20.64
C ALA A 45 21.88 -20.30 -19.95
N ASP A 46 21.94 -21.60 -20.18
CA ASP A 46 23.18 -22.35 -20.07
C ASP A 46 24.15 -21.91 -21.17
N THR A 47 25.35 -21.48 -20.80
CA THR A 47 26.41 -21.12 -21.72
C THR A 47 27.66 -21.97 -21.54
N THR A 48 27.49 -23.20 -21.11
CA THR A 48 28.54 -24.22 -21.14
C THR A 48 28.82 -24.71 -22.56
N GLY A 49 29.90 -25.46 -22.75
CA GLY A 49 30.42 -25.80 -24.09
C GLY A 49 29.46 -26.63 -24.93
N SER A 50 28.66 -27.50 -24.32
CA SER A 50 27.66 -28.33 -24.98
C SER A 50 26.56 -27.50 -25.68
N MET A 51 26.28 -26.30 -25.17
CA MET A 51 25.24 -25.40 -25.66
C MET A 51 25.68 -24.51 -26.84
N ASN A 52 26.90 -24.62 -27.34
CA ASN A 52 27.47 -23.69 -28.35
C ASN A 52 26.56 -23.50 -29.57
N THR A 53 26.04 -24.58 -30.17
CA THR A 53 25.18 -24.51 -31.36
C THR A 53 23.81 -23.89 -31.02
N ALA A 54 23.24 -24.22 -29.85
CA ALA A 54 21.99 -23.66 -29.41
C ALA A 54 22.10 -22.15 -29.14
N ILE A 55 23.17 -21.71 -28.47
CA ILE A 55 23.44 -20.29 -28.23
C ILE A 55 23.60 -19.52 -29.54
N ALA A 56 24.29 -20.08 -30.55
CA ALA A 56 24.41 -19.47 -31.87
C ALA A 56 23.04 -19.30 -32.57
N ALA A 57 22.16 -20.30 -32.46
CA ALA A 57 20.80 -20.22 -33.01
C ALA A 57 19.95 -19.15 -32.27
N VAL A 58 20.05 -19.08 -30.95
CA VAL A 58 19.36 -18.04 -30.15
C VAL A 58 19.82 -16.66 -30.57
N LYS A 59 21.12 -16.39 -30.62
CA LYS A 59 21.66 -15.10 -31.09
C LYS A 59 21.11 -14.67 -32.44
N LYS A 60 20.95 -15.64 -33.36
CA LYS A 60 20.46 -15.37 -34.72
C LYS A 60 18.98 -15.06 -34.77
N GLY A 61 18.15 -15.75 -33.94
CA GLY A 61 16.69 -15.72 -34.07
C GLY A 61 15.95 -14.94 -32.99
N ILE A 62 16.61 -14.53 -31.91
CA ILE A 62 15.91 -14.01 -30.73
C ILE A 62 15.18 -12.67 -30.95
N VAL A 63 15.69 -11.82 -31.86
CA VAL A 63 15.03 -10.54 -32.21
C VAL A 63 13.69 -10.80 -32.88
N ASP A 64 13.64 -11.77 -33.81
CA ASP A 64 12.36 -12.20 -34.42
C ASP A 64 11.39 -12.72 -33.38
N ALA A 65 11.86 -13.57 -32.44
CA ALA A 65 11.06 -14.08 -31.37
C ALA A 65 10.48 -12.95 -30.49
N MET A 66 11.31 -12.05 -29.99
CA MET A 66 10.87 -10.93 -29.13
C MET A 66 9.90 -10.00 -29.87
N THR A 67 10.16 -9.70 -31.15
CA THR A 67 9.27 -8.87 -31.98
C THR A 67 7.89 -9.53 -32.16
N ARG A 68 7.86 -10.83 -32.45
CA ARG A 68 6.61 -11.59 -32.60
C ARG A 68 5.81 -11.63 -31.31
N ILE A 69 6.49 -11.76 -30.15
CA ILE A 69 5.85 -11.77 -28.83
C ILE A 69 5.27 -10.39 -28.51
N GLN A 70 6.01 -9.29 -28.76
CA GLN A 70 5.49 -7.93 -28.55
C GLN A 70 4.30 -7.60 -29.46
N ALA A 71 4.28 -8.14 -30.70
CA ALA A 71 3.19 -7.94 -31.65
C ALA A 71 1.85 -8.58 -31.20
N LEU A 72 1.83 -9.38 -30.14
CA LEU A 72 0.60 -9.94 -29.55
C LEU A 72 -0.23 -8.90 -28.78
N GLY A 73 0.16 -7.63 -28.79
CA GLY A 73 -0.55 -6.55 -28.10
C GLY A 73 -0.37 -6.56 -26.58
N SER A 74 0.77 -7.08 -26.11
CA SER A 74 1.15 -7.20 -24.70
C SER A 74 2.28 -6.23 -24.36
N ASP A 75 2.29 -5.72 -23.13
CA ASP A 75 3.44 -4.97 -22.61
C ASP A 75 4.50 -5.97 -22.08
N VAL A 76 5.39 -6.40 -22.97
CA VAL A 76 6.41 -7.40 -22.66
C VAL A 76 7.78 -6.76 -22.49
N TRP A 77 8.39 -7.01 -21.33
CA TRP A 77 9.78 -6.64 -21.05
C TRP A 77 10.68 -7.87 -21.06
N PHE A 78 11.90 -7.69 -21.52
CA PHE A 78 12.88 -8.76 -21.65
C PHE A 78 14.11 -8.46 -20.79
N GLY A 79 14.53 -9.45 -19.99
CA GLY A 79 15.77 -9.46 -19.22
C GLY A 79 16.66 -10.61 -19.67
N VAL A 80 17.96 -10.55 -19.37
CA VAL A 80 18.95 -11.51 -19.88
C VAL A 80 20.00 -11.83 -18.84
N GLY A 81 20.28 -13.11 -18.66
CA GLY A 81 21.39 -13.64 -17.91
C GLY A 81 21.81 -15.01 -18.41
N ASP A 82 22.99 -15.44 -18.01
CA ASP A 82 23.48 -16.77 -18.30
C ASP A 82 24.15 -17.40 -17.09
N TYR A 83 24.21 -18.70 -17.09
CA TYR A 83 24.97 -19.46 -16.12
C TYR A 83 25.97 -20.41 -16.81
N LYS A 84 26.95 -20.82 -16.04
CA LYS A 84 27.97 -21.79 -16.43
C LYS A 84 28.03 -22.89 -15.39
N ASP A 85 29.20 -23.14 -14.85
CA ASP A 85 29.44 -24.24 -13.94
C ASP A 85 30.19 -23.83 -12.67
N PHE A 86 30.31 -24.76 -11.73
CA PHE A 86 31.11 -24.65 -10.52
C PHE A 86 32.28 -25.66 -10.51
N PRO A 87 33.38 -25.29 -9.84
CA PRO A 87 33.66 -24.05 -9.14
C PRO A 87 34.06 -22.93 -10.11
N ALA A 88 33.56 -21.71 -9.81
CA ALA A 88 33.92 -20.51 -10.54
C ALA A 88 34.66 -19.51 -9.62
N PRO A 89 35.54 -18.61 -10.14
CA PRO A 89 36.00 -18.59 -11.51
C PRO A 89 37.11 -19.60 -11.78
N VAL A 90 37.15 -20.15 -13.01
CA VAL A 90 38.34 -20.80 -13.57
C VAL A 90 38.78 -19.92 -14.76
N ALA A 91 40.00 -19.39 -14.69
CA ALA A 91 40.48 -18.43 -15.68
C ALA A 91 40.31 -18.98 -17.12
N ASP A 92 39.75 -18.17 -17.99
CA ASP A 92 39.50 -18.43 -19.42
C ASP A 92 38.50 -19.57 -19.74
N GLU A 93 38.12 -20.42 -18.76
CA GLU A 93 37.17 -21.52 -18.96
C GLU A 93 35.76 -21.14 -18.52
N HIS A 94 35.55 -20.78 -17.25
CA HIS A 94 34.26 -20.24 -16.77
C HIS A 94 34.51 -19.17 -15.70
N PRO A 95 34.54 -17.89 -16.11
CA PRO A 95 34.91 -16.79 -15.24
C PRO A 95 33.86 -16.48 -14.15
N TYR A 96 32.65 -17.05 -14.27
CA TYR A 96 31.53 -16.89 -13.34
C TYR A 96 30.60 -18.12 -13.37
N ALA A 97 29.86 -18.33 -12.30
CA ALA A 97 28.79 -19.33 -12.26
C ALA A 97 27.48 -18.77 -12.83
N PHE A 98 27.20 -17.49 -12.56
CA PHE A 98 26.06 -16.75 -13.13
C PHE A 98 26.45 -15.30 -13.43
N ALA A 99 25.94 -14.77 -14.52
CA ALA A 99 26.06 -13.35 -14.87
C ALA A 99 24.70 -12.77 -15.28
N HIS A 100 24.36 -11.64 -14.67
CA HIS A 100 23.23 -10.81 -15.06
C HIS A 100 23.72 -9.77 -16.07
N GLN A 101 23.27 -9.84 -17.34
CA GLN A 101 23.74 -8.95 -18.40
C GLN A 101 22.78 -7.80 -18.68
N SER A 102 21.44 -8.00 -18.51
CA SER A 102 20.47 -6.96 -18.79
C SER A 102 19.26 -7.09 -17.89
N SER A 103 18.94 -6.02 -17.17
CA SER A 103 17.67 -5.92 -16.46
C SER A 103 16.49 -5.87 -17.41
N LEU A 104 15.33 -6.22 -16.92
CA LEU A 104 14.07 -6.20 -17.66
C LEU A 104 13.80 -4.82 -18.27
N SER A 105 13.49 -4.80 -19.55
CA SER A 105 13.22 -3.59 -20.33
C SER A 105 12.36 -3.92 -21.55
N GLY A 106 11.52 -2.97 -21.99
CA GLY A 106 10.79 -3.05 -23.26
C GLY A 106 11.68 -2.87 -24.50
N ASN A 107 12.97 -2.58 -24.32
CA ASN A 107 13.92 -2.33 -25.40
C ASN A 107 14.56 -3.64 -25.90
N ILE A 108 14.05 -4.17 -27.01
CA ILE A 108 14.58 -5.40 -27.66
C ILE A 108 16.07 -5.26 -27.99
N ALA A 109 16.56 -4.10 -28.40
CA ALA A 109 17.95 -3.92 -28.77
C ALA A 109 18.90 -4.09 -27.57
N GLN A 110 18.46 -3.69 -26.37
CA GLN A 110 19.20 -3.91 -25.12
C GLN A 110 19.30 -5.41 -24.79
N ALA A 111 18.20 -6.13 -24.85
CA ALA A 111 18.18 -7.57 -24.62
C ALA A 111 19.02 -8.31 -25.67
N LYS A 112 18.92 -7.90 -26.94
CA LYS A 112 19.76 -8.45 -28.01
C LYS A 112 21.27 -8.27 -27.76
N ALA A 113 21.68 -7.07 -27.40
CA ALA A 113 23.10 -6.79 -27.12
C ALA A 113 23.64 -7.65 -25.97
N ALA A 114 22.82 -7.89 -24.95
CA ALA A 114 23.12 -8.78 -23.83
C ALA A 114 23.26 -10.25 -24.31
N ILE A 115 22.32 -10.75 -25.11
CA ILE A 115 22.38 -12.10 -25.67
C ILE A 115 23.60 -12.27 -26.62
N ASP A 116 23.91 -11.26 -27.42
CA ASP A 116 25.09 -11.28 -28.31
C ASP A 116 26.41 -11.37 -27.52
N SER A 117 26.42 -10.89 -26.26
CA SER A 117 27.59 -10.95 -25.38
C SER A 117 27.87 -12.34 -24.81
N TRP A 118 26.90 -13.26 -24.82
CA TRP A 118 27.10 -14.61 -24.33
C TRP A 118 28.27 -15.31 -25.02
N LYS A 119 29.11 -15.95 -24.25
CA LYS A 119 30.24 -16.76 -24.75
C LYS A 119 30.16 -18.12 -24.11
N THR A 120 30.15 -19.17 -24.90
CA THR A 120 30.22 -20.54 -24.37
C THR A 120 31.65 -20.84 -23.94
N SER A 121 31.78 -21.64 -22.90
CA SER A 121 33.06 -22.13 -22.36
C SER A 121 32.88 -23.52 -21.77
N PRO A 122 33.94 -24.34 -21.70
CA PRO A 122 33.83 -25.69 -21.13
C PRO A 122 33.27 -25.65 -19.70
N GLY A 123 32.38 -26.63 -19.34
CA GLY A 123 32.04 -26.93 -17.95
C GLY A 123 33.10 -27.82 -17.31
N GLN A 124 33.00 -28.02 -16.00
CA GLN A 124 33.89 -28.90 -15.24
C GLN A 124 33.36 -30.34 -15.13
N ASP A 125 32.04 -30.49 -15.12
CA ASP A 125 31.38 -31.79 -15.01
C ASP A 125 29.99 -31.78 -15.68
N THR A 126 29.09 -32.71 -15.33
CA THR A 126 27.79 -32.80 -15.97
C THR A 126 26.74 -31.91 -15.36
N PRO A 127 26.59 -31.80 -14.02
CA PRO A 127 25.73 -30.83 -13.40
C PRO A 127 26.29 -29.42 -13.57
N GLU A 128 25.43 -28.45 -13.79
CA GLU A 128 25.79 -27.06 -14.05
C GLU A 128 25.25 -26.11 -12.94
N ALA A 129 25.50 -24.79 -13.04
CA ALA A 129 25.20 -23.84 -11.99
C ALA A 129 23.79 -23.22 -12.04
N GLN A 130 22.81 -23.85 -12.69
CA GLN A 130 21.47 -23.26 -12.89
C GLN A 130 20.75 -22.93 -11.59
N PHE A 131 20.90 -23.71 -10.50
CA PHE A 131 20.24 -23.37 -9.25
C PHE A 131 20.77 -22.08 -8.65
N TYR A 132 22.05 -21.80 -8.83
CA TYR A 132 22.60 -20.51 -8.46
C TYR A 132 22.03 -19.38 -9.34
N GLY A 133 21.97 -19.59 -10.67
CA GLY A 133 21.35 -18.63 -11.58
C GLY A 133 19.88 -18.35 -11.26
N LEU A 134 19.08 -19.38 -11.06
CA LEU A 134 17.66 -19.29 -10.68
C LEU A 134 17.49 -18.58 -9.33
N ASP A 135 18.34 -18.89 -8.33
CA ASP A 135 18.31 -18.22 -7.02
C ASP A 135 18.58 -16.72 -7.12
N GLN A 136 19.57 -16.33 -7.94
CA GLN A 136 19.93 -14.92 -8.13
C GLN A 136 18.88 -14.15 -8.92
N VAL A 137 18.15 -14.80 -9.82
CA VAL A 137 17.07 -14.18 -10.60
C VAL A 137 15.77 -14.12 -9.80
N ALA A 138 15.58 -15.00 -8.82
CA ALA A 138 14.41 -15.04 -7.95
C ALA A 138 14.47 -13.94 -6.86
N GLU A 139 14.34 -12.70 -7.26
CA GLU A 139 14.30 -11.54 -6.36
C GLU A 139 12.94 -10.81 -6.43
N PRO A 140 12.58 -10.02 -5.38
CA PRO A 140 11.34 -9.25 -5.39
C PRO A 140 11.36 -8.14 -6.45
N PRO A 141 10.17 -7.60 -6.79
CA PRO A 141 10.07 -6.43 -7.66
C PRO A 141 10.91 -5.25 -7.19
N GLY A 142 11.51 -4.54 -8.15
CA GLY A 142 12.38 -3.40 -7.88
C GLY A 142 13.83 -3.76 -7.53
N GLY A 143 14.18 -5.05 -7.55
CA GLY A 143 15.57 -5.52 -7.44
C GLY A 143 16.39 -5.30 -8.73
N LYS A 144 17.59 -5.89 -8.79
CA LYS A 144 18.52 -5.72 -9.93
C LYS A 144 17.98 -6.29 -11.24
N ILE A 145 17.21 -7.38 -11.18
CA ILE A 145 16.57 -7.99 -12.35
C ILE A 145 15.52 -7.05 -12.94
N GLY A 146 14.88 -6.23 -12.12
CA GLY A 146 13.92 -5.24 -12.54
C GLY A 146 12.50 -5.81 -12.75
N TRP A 147 12.13 -6.87 -12.04
CA TRP A 147 10.77 -7.40 -12.06
C TRP A 147 9.76 -6.31 -11.71
N ARG A 148 8.68 -6.18 -12.50
CA ARG A 148 7.55 -5.31 -12.20
C ARG A 148 6.59 -6.00 -11.21
N ALA A 149 6.01 -5.23 -10.29
CA ALA A 149 5.10 -5.75 -9.27
C ALA A 149 3.79 -6.28 -9.87
N ASP A 150 3.34 -5.65 -10.95
CA ASP A 150 2.06 -5.85 -11.63
C ASP A 150 2.18 -6.63 -12.95
N SER A 151 3.24 -7.44 -13.10
CA SER A 151 3.49 -8.25 -14.29
C SER A 151 3.40 -9.75 -14.02
N LYS A 152 3.11 -10.51 -15.07
CA LYS A 152 3.35 -11.94 -15.10
C LYS A 152 4.85 -12.19 -15.32
N ARG A 153 5.54 -12.73 -14.31
CA ARG A 153 6.98 -12.95 -14.30
C ARG A 153 7.30 -14.35 -14.76
N ILE A 154 8.11 -14.47 -15.81
CA ILE A 154 8.48 -15.74 -16.43
C ILE A 154 9.98 -15.79 -16.66
N ILE A 155 10.63 -16.81 -16.13
CA ILE A 155 11.99 -17.19 -16.55
C ILE A 155 11.87 -18.18 -17.70
N VAL A 156 12.48 -17.87 -18.83
CA VAL A 156 12.71 -18.80 -19.94
C VAL A 156 14.09 -19.40 -19.72
N TRP A 157 14.11 -20.55 -19.08
CA TRP A 157 15.32 -21.27 -18.71
C TRP A 157 15.62 -22.36 -19.74
N PHE A 158 16.80 -22.35 -20.35
CA PHE A 158 17.21 -23.38 -21.29
C PHE A 158 18.65 -23.86 -21.05
N GLY A 159 18.83 -25.17 -21.13
CA GLY A 159 20.07 -25.89 -20.88
C GLY A 159 19.93 -27.37 -21.25
N ASP A 160 21.04 -28.09 -21.20
CA ASP A 160 21.10 -29.49 -21.58
C ASP A 160 21.65 -30.43 -20.49
N ALA A 161 21.72 -29.95 -19.24
CA ALA A 161 22.25 -30.71 -18.11
C ALA A 161 21.44 -30.47 -16.82
N ALA A 162 21.53 -31.40 -15.86
CA ALA A 162 21.01 -31.22 -14.51
C ALA A 162 21.80 -30.17 -13.72
N GLY A 163 21.24 -29.64 -12.63
CA GLY A 163 21.91 -28.73 -11.71
C GLY A 163 22.60 -29.41 -10.55
N HIS A 164 23.71 -28.85 -10.11
CA HIS A 164 24.31 -29.23 -8.82
C HIS A 164 23.29 -29.10 -7.67
N ASP A 165 23.14 -30.15 -6.86
CA ASP A 165 22.26 -30.14 -5.67
C ASP A 165 22.98 -30.86 -4.50
N SER A 166 23.38 -30.12 -3.48
CA SER A 166 23.24 -28.69 -3.24
C SER A 166 24.46 -27.89 -3.75
N VAL A 167 24.22 -26.62 -4.15
CA VAL A 167 25.30 -25.66 -4.32
C VAL A 167 25.64 -25.09 -2.93
N CYS A 168 26.76 -25.53 -2.35
CA CYS A 168 27.13 -25.15 -1.00
C CYS A 168 27.65 -23.71 -0.91
N LYS A 169 27.51 -23.08 0.26
CA LYS A 169 27.99 -21.72 0.56
C LYS A 169 29.48 -21.54 0.34
N ALA A 170 30.26 -22.62 0.42
CA ALA A 170 31.70 -22.54 0.19
C ALA A 170 32.07 -22.15 -1.25
N ILE A 171 31.25 -22.56 -2.25
CA ILE A 171 31.47 -22.22 -3.67
C ILE A 171 30.61 -21.06 -4.13
N SER A 172 29.36 -20.96 -3.67
CA SER A 172 28.44 -19.88 -4.05
C SER A 172 28.80 -18.52 -3.46
N LYS A 173 29.55 -18.52 -2.33
CA LYS A 173 29.86 -17.34 -1.51
C LYS A 173 28.62 -16.69 -0.86
N LEU A 174 27.49 -17.37 -0.87
CA LEU A 174 26.29 -16.95 -0.13
C LEU A 174 26.37 -17.39 1.33
N SER A 175 25.51 -16.87 2.18
CA SER A 175 25.40 -17.26 3.60
C SER A 175 24.67 -18.58 3.81
N TYR A 176 24.08 -19.14 2.75
CA TYR A 176 23.26 -20.35 2.76
C TYR A 176 23.61 -21.28 1.58
N ASP A 177 23.23 -22.54 1.72
CA ASP A 177 23.33 -23.52 0.66
C ASP A 177 22.06 -23.47 -0.22
N ILE A 178 22.22 -23.64 -1.53
CA ILE A 178 21.10 -23.65 -2.48
C ILE A 178 20.79 -25.10 -2.83
N THR A 179 19.53 -25.50 -2.67
CA THR A 179 18.98 -26.78 -3.09
C THR A 179 17.86 -26.59 -4.09
N GLU A 180 17.47 -27.66 -4.81
CA GLU A 180 16.26 -27.63 -5.65
C GLU A 180 15.05 -27.14 -4.86
N ALA A 181 14.87 -27.62 -3.62
CA ALA A 181 13.75 -27.23 -2.77
C ALA A 181 13.79 -25.74 -2.40
N SER A 182 14.96 -25.21 -2.01
CA SER A 182 15.09 -23.80 -1.59
C SER A 182 14.89 -22.84 -2.75
N VAL A 183 15.44 -23.12 -3.93
CA VAL A 183 15.27 -22.27 -5.11
C VAL A 183 13.83 -22.32 -5.61
N THR A 184 13.21 -23.50 -5.59
CA THR A 184 11.80 -23.66 -5.98
C THR A 184 10.87 -22.84 -5.05
N ALA A 185 11.10 -22.95 -3.73
CA ALA A 185 10.33 -22.18 -2.75
C ALA A 185 10.46 -20.67 -2.95
N LYS A 186 11.67 -20.18 -3.24
CA LYS A 186 11.94 -18.77 -3.52
C LYS A 186 11.23 -18.29 -4.79
N LEU A 187 11.29 -19.05 -5.87
CA LEU A 187 10.58 -18.76 -7.12
C LEU A 187 9.06 -18.69 -6.93
N VAL A 188 8.49 -19.62 -6.17
CA VAL A 188 7.06 -19.64 -5.84
C VAL A 188 6.66 -18.44 -4.98
N ALA A 189 7.47 -18.12 -3.95
CA ALA A 189 7.22 -16.97 -3.07
C ALA A 189 7.21 -15.65 -3.86
N GLU A 190 8.13 -15.50 -4.82
CA GLU A 190 8.22 -14.34 -5.70
C GLU A 190 7.25 -14.40 -6.89
N LYS A 191 6.38 -15.42 -6.96
CA LYS A 191 5.39 -15.63 -8.04
C LYS A 191 6.04 -15.62 -9.44
N ILE A 192 7.23 -16.18 -9.56
CA ILE A 192 7.96 -16.31 -10.82
C ILE A 192 7.72 -17.69 -11.41
N LYS A 193 7.19 -17.73 -12.63
CA LYS A 193 7.01 -18.99 -13.39
C LYS A 193 8.30 -19.36 -14.11
N VAL A 194 8.58 -20.65 -14.20
CA VAL A 194 9.75 -21.17 -14.91
C VAL A 194 9.31 -22.00 -16.10
N LEU A 195 9.46 -21.44 -17.30
CA LEU A 195 9.35 -22.18 -18.55
C LEU A 195 10.72 -22.82 -18.83
N ALA A 196 10.81 -24.11 -18.58
CA ALA A 196 12.04 -24.86 -18.79
C ALA A 196 12.09 -25.48 -20.19
N LEU A 197 13.15 -25.23 -20.95
CA LEU A 197 13.40 -25.77 -22.28
C LEU A 197 14.62 -26.70 -22.19
N SER A 198 14.41 -28.01 -22.16
CA SER A 198 15.46 -29.00 -22.12
C SER A 198 16.00 -29.27 -23.51
N MET A 199 17.22 -28.81 -23.75
CA MET A 199 17.87 -28.90 -25.06
C MET A 199 18.32 -30.33 -25.35
N ASN A 200 18.10 -30.76 -26.58
CA ASN A 200 18.70 -31.96 -27.11
C ASN A 200 19.99 -31.57 -27.86
N THR A 201 21.11 -31.68 -27.17
CA THR A 201 22.44 -31.50 -27.80
C THR A 201 23.07 -32.87 -28.04
N ASN A 202 23.84 -33.02 -29.08
CA ASN A 202 24.49 -34.31 -29.41
C ASN A 202 25.53 -34.77 -28.39
N TYR A 203 25.77 -33.97 -27.36
CA TYR A 203 26.80 -34.22 -26.34
C TYR A 203 26.25 -34.80 -25.02
N ARG A 204 24.93 -34.74 -24.81
CA ARG A 204 24.33 -35.15 -23.54
C ARG A 204 23.22 -36.18 -23.72
N ALA A 205 22.95 -36.89 -22.64
CA ALA A 205 21.83 -37.84 -22.56
C ALA A 205 20.49 -37.12 -22.83
N PRO A 206 19.46 -37.81 -23.35
CA PRO A 206 18.20 -37.18 -23.75
C PRO A 206 17.39 -36.57 -22.60
N ALA A 207 17.82 -36.74 -21.34
CA ALA A 207 17.13 -36.17 -20.18
C ALA A 207 17.40 -34.67 -19.98
N GLY A 208 18.55 -34.14 -20.42
CA GLY A 208 18.86 -32.72 -20.37
C GLY A 208 18.72 -32.10 -18.97
N LEU A 209 17.83 -31.14 -18.80
CA LEU A 209 17.56 -30.49 -17.49
C LEU A 209 17.03 -31.45 -16.43
N ASP A 210 16.55 -32.62 -16.82
CA ASP A 210 16.05 -33.69 -15.94
C ASP A 210 17.07 -34.82 -15.74
N ASP A 211 18.32 -34.66 -16.18
CA ASP A 211 19.36 -35.68 -16.08
C ASP A 211 19.82 -35.94 -14.62
N GLU A 212 20.76 -36.86 -14.45
CA GLU A 212 21.33 -37.27 -13.15
C GLU A 212 22.21 -36.15 -12.55
N PRO A 213 21.85 -35.54 -11.42
CA PRO A 213 22.58 -34.42 -10.83
C PRO A 213 23.82 -34.84 -10.01
N ARG A 214 24.02 -36.13 -9.75
CA ARG A 214 25.09 -36.61 -8.86
C ARG A 214 26.44 -36.83 -9.55
N ASN A 215 26.52 -36.60 -10.86
CA ASN A 215 27.76 -36.78 -11.64
C ASN A 215 28.73 -35.58 -11.52
N SER A 216 28.95 -35.11 -10.30
CA SER A 216 29.85 -33.98 -10.01
C SER A 216 31.30 -34.38 -10.01
N SER A 217 32.19 -33.45 -10.36
CA SER A 217 33.63 -33.61 -10.37
C SER A 217 34.21 -33.80 -8.97
N SER A 218 35.42 -34.37 -8.91
CA SER A 218 36.16 -34.44 -7.66
C SER A 218 36.47 -33.08 -7.04
N THR A 219 36.62 -32.05 -7.88
CA THR A 219 36.81 -30.65 -7.44
C THR A 219 35.58 -30.11 -6.74
N PHE A 220 34.40 -30.32 -7.29
CA PHE A 220 33.14 -29.96 -6.63
C PHE A 220 33.00 -30.72 -5.31
N LYS A 221 33.12 -32.04 -5.33
CA LYS A 221 33.00 -32.92 -4.15
C LYS A 221 33.97 -32.54 -3.01
N SER A 222 35.17 -32.14 -3.36
CA SER A 222 36.16 -31.69 -2.35
C SER A 222 35.75 -30.47 -1.56
N LYS A 223 34.85 -29.62 -2.13
CA LYS A 223 34.37 -28.37 -1.54
C LYS A 223 32.99 -28.48 -0.92
N CYS A 224 32.11 -29.25 -1.53
CA CYS A 224 30.71 -29.35 -1.11
C CYS A 224 30.30 -30.74 -0.56
N GLY A 225 31.18 -31.72 -0.63
CA GLY A 225 30.85 -33.09 -0.27
C GLY A 225 30.16 -33.86 -1.40
N GLU A 226 29.58 -35.00 -1.10
CA GLU A 226 28.86 -35.79 -2.11
C GLU A 226 27.59 -35.07 -2.55
N PRO A 227 27.34 -34.99 -3.88
CA PRO A 227 26.16 -34.33 -4.42
C PRO A 227 24.90 -35.11 -4.10
N GLY A 228 23.83 -34.38 -3.80
CA GLY A 228 22.49 -34.91 -3.62
C GLY A 228 21.65 -34.77 -4.89
N GLY A 229 20.35 -34.69 -4.69
CA GLY A 229 19.36 -34.53 -5.76
C GLY A 229 18.96 -35.83 -6.45
N THR A 230 18.01 -35.70 -7.35
CA THR A 230 17.49 -36.82 -8.17
C THR A 230 17.13 -36.30 -9.56
N PRO A 231 17.14 -37.15 -10.62
CA PRO A 231 16.66 -36.77 -11.94
C PRO A 231 15.27 -36.15 -11.92
N GLY A 232 14.97 -35.29 -12.89
CA GLY A 232 13.65 -34.63 -12.99
C GLY A 232 13.57 -33.23 -12.38
N GLN A 233 14.71 -32.59 -12.13
CA GLN A 233 14.79 -31.25 -11.51
C GLN A 233 14.05 -30.20 -12.32
N GLY A 234 14.26 -30.16 -13.63
CA GLY A 234 13.61 -29.21 -14.54
C GLY A 234 12.08 -29.35 -14.54
N THR A 235 11.59 -30.60 -14.61
CA THR A 235 10.14 -30.89 -14.53
C THR A 235 9.55 -30.45 -13.20
N ARG A 236 10.20 -30.75 -12.07
CA ARG A 236 9.68 -30.41 -10.74
C ARG A 236 9.63 -28.91 -10.51
N ILE A 237 10.68 -28.16 -10.84
CA ILE A 237 10.74 -26.70 -10.71
C ILE A 237 9.68 -26.04 -11.59
N ALA A 238 9.62 -26.41 -12.88
CA ALA A 238 8.65 -25.85 -13.80
C ALA A 238 7.20 -26.09 -13.34
N LYS A 239 6.87 -27.33 -12.93
CA LYS A 239 5.54 -27.69 -12.41
C LYS A 239 5.19 -26.94 -11.13
N ALA A 240 6.11 -26.87 -10.18
CA ALA A 240 5.89 -26.18 -8.89
C ALA A 240 5.63 -24.67 -9.06
N THR A 241 6.23 -24.05 -10.07
CA THR A 241 6.03 -22.65 -10.43
C THR A 241 4.83 -22.38 -11.36
N GLY A 242 4.03 -23.42 -11.66
CA GLY A 242 2.82 -23.31 -12.49
C GLY A 242 3.11 -23.17 -13.99
N CYS A 243 4.20 -23.76 -14.46
CA CYS A 243 4.56 -23.85 -15.88
C CYS A 243 4.95 -25.29 -16.25
N LYS A 244 5.73 -25.48 -17.28
CA LYS A 244 6.13 -26.82 -17.76
C LYS A 244 7.58 -26.85 -18.25
N LEU A 245 8.10 -28.07 -18.30
CA LEU A 245 9.30 -28.38 -19.07
C LEU A 245 8.91 -28.84 -20.48
N VAL A 246 9.60 -28.32 -21.48
CA VAL A 246 9.54 -28.79 -22.87
C VAL A 246 10.80 -29.61 -23.13
N GLN A 247 10.62 -30.92 -23.30
CA GLN A 247 11.71 -31.86 -23.50
C GLN A 247 12.14 -31.95 -24.96
N GLY A 248 13.42 -32.19 -25.20
CA GLY A 248 13.99 -32.50 -26.53
C GLY A 248 13.98 -31.34 -27.53
N VAL A 249 14.11 -30.12 -27.02
CA VAL A 249 14.20 -28.92 -27.88
C VAL A 249 15.46 -28.95 -28.68
N SER A 250 15.36 -28.90 -30.02
CA SER A 250 16.51 -28.88 -30.93
C SER A 250 16.96 -27.46 -31.23
N VAL A 251 18.19 -27.36 -31.79
CA VAL A 251 18.75 -26.09 -32.26
C VAL A 251 17.86 -25.42 -33.32
N ASP A 252 17.23 -26.21 -34.18
CA ASP A 252 16.37 -25.68 -35.26
C ASP A 252 14.98 -25.22 -34.72
N THR A 253 14.56 -25.72 -33.59
CA THR A 253 13.21 -25.45 -33.05
C THR A 253 13.20 -24.46 -31.90
N ILE A 254 14.35 -24.15 -31.27
CA ILE A 254 14.40 -23.35 -30.03
C ILE A 254 13.67 -22.02 -30.13
N ILE A 255 13.85 -21.27 -31.23
CA ILE A 255 13.21 -19.96 -31.42
C ILE A 255 11.70 -20.09 -31.52
N ASN A 256 11.22 -21.04 -32.34
CA ASN A 256 9.78 -21.28 -32.45
C ASN A 256 9.18 -21.82 -31.15
N THR A 257 9.92 -22.64 -30.41
CA THR A 257 9.50 -23.14 -29.11
C THR A 257 9.36 -21.98 -28.12
N ILE A 258 10.34 -21.08 -28.02
CA ILE A 258 10.26 -19.87 -27.18
C ILE A 258 9.00 -19.06 -27.51
N VAL A 259 8.78 -18.76 -28.81
CA VAL A 259 7.60 -17.99 -29.25
C VAL A 259 6.31 -18.70 -28.90
N THR A 260 6.19 -19.98 -29.24
CA THR A 260 4.96 -20.76 -29.00
C THR A 260 4.62 -20.83 -27.51
N GLU A 261 5.60 -21.14 -26.69
CA GLU A 261 5.38 -21.35 -25.26
C GLU A 261 5.12 -20.02 -24.51
N LEU A 262 5.87 -18.96 -24.81
CA LEU A 262 5.57 -17.65 -24.25
C LEU A 262 4.22 -17.11 -24.71
N THR A 263 3.86 -17.30 -25.99
CA THR A 263 2.54 -16.94 -26.51
C THR A 263 1.43 -17.68 -25.74
N ALA A 264 1.62 -18.97 -25.48
CA ALA A 264 0.67 -19.76 -24.70
C ALA A 264 0.53 -19.20 -23.26
N GLN A 265 1.62 -18.78 -22.61
CA GLN A 265 1.56 -18.16 -21.29
C GLN A 265 0.89 -16.78 -21.31
N ILE A 266 1.06 -16.01 -22.38
CA ILE A 266 0.43 -14.71 -22.60
C ILE A 266 -1.07 -14.86 -22.90
N ALA A 267 -1.46 -15.90 -23.62
CA ALA A 267 -2.84 -16.15 -24.06
C ALA A 267 -3.81 -16.50 -22.93
N VAL A 268 -3.33 -16.68 -21.71
CA VAL A 268 -4.17 -17.00 -20.54
C VAL A 268 -3.98 -15.96 -19.44
N ILE A 269 -5.05 -15.70 -18.70
CA ILE A 269 -4.99 -15.04 -17.39
C ILE A 269 -4.80 -16.17 -16.38
N GLY A 270 -3.67 -16.16 -15.67
CA GLY A 270 -3.33 -17.26 -14.75
C GLY A 270 -4.25 -17.32 -13.55
N ASN A 271 -4.59 -16.15 -12.99
CA ASN A 271 -5.53 -16.03 -11.88
C ASN A 271 -6.26 -14.69 -11.91
N VAL A 272 -7.55 -14.71 -11.58
CA VAL A 272 -8.36 -13.51 -11.30
C VAL A 272 -8.91 -13.62 -9.90
N SER A 273 -8.65 -12.63 -9.08
CA SER A 273 -9.12 -12.53 -7.70
C SER A 273 -9.82 -11.19 -7.46
N LEU A 274 -10.60 -11.12 -6.37
CA LEU A 274 -11.18 -9.89 -5.86
C LEU A 274 -10.47 -9.53 -4.56
N VAL A 275 -10.07 -8.26 -4.42
CA VAL A 275 -9.30 -7.77 -3.27
C VAL A 275 -9.95 -6.51 -2.71
N ALA A 276 -10.17 -6.47 -1.40
CA ALA A 276 -10.67 -5.27 -0.73
C ALA A 276 -9.52 -4.30 -0.47
N SER A 277 -9.79 -3.00 -0.66
CA SER A 277 -8.81 -1.94 -0.42
C SER A 277 -9.44 -0.70 0.23
N GLY A 278 -8.58 0.19 0.75
CA GLY A 278 -8.99 1.41 1.44
C GLY A 278 -9.59 1.16 2.83
N ALA A 279 -10.32 2.16 3.36
CA ALA A 279 -10.86 2.11 4.70
C ALA A 279 -12.00 1.08 4.87
N THR A 280 -12.54 0.54 3.79
CA THR A 280 -13.58 -0.51 3.82
C THR A 280 -13.03 -1.93 3.88
N ALA A 281 -11.72 -2.13 3.67
CA ALA A 281 -11.11 -3.46 3.69
C ALA A 281 -11.31 -4.23 5.03
N PRO A 282 -11.25 -3.59 6.22
CA PRO A 282 -11.48 -4.30 7.50
C PRO A 282 -12.91 -4.84 7.68
N PHE A 283 -13.86 -4.40 6.87
CA PHE A 283 -15.24 -4.88 6.92
C PHE A 283 -15.45 -6.14 6.05
N VAL A 284 -14.48 -6.52 5.24
CA VAL A 284 -14.53 -7.74 4.42
C VAL A 284 -13.90 -8.90 5.20
N VAL A 285 -14.70 -9.86 5.61
CA VAL A 285 -14.22 -11.03 6.38
C VAL A 285 -13.91 -12.23 5.51
N ALA A 286 -14.53 -12.34 4.34
CA ALA A 286 -14.23 -13.39 3.38
C ALA A 286 -14.59 -12.98 1.95
N ILE A 287 -13.82 -13.49 1.00
CA ILE A 287 -14.13 -13.47 -0.43
C ILE A 287 -13.93 -14.91 -0.95
N ALA A 288 -14.96 -15.48 -1.55
CA ALA A 288 -14.90 -16.82 -2.12
C ALA A 288 -15.16 -16.79 -3.64
N PRO A 289 -14.46 -17.62 -4.43
CA PRO A 289 -13.41 -18.54 -4.00
C PRO A 289 -12.12 -17.79 -3.62
N THR A 290 -11.48 -18.17 -2.51
CA THR A 290 -10.23 -17.56 -2.03
C THR A 290 -9.06 -17.75 -3.00
N ALA A 291 -9.05 -18.85 -3.75
CA ALA A 291 -8.05 -19.11 -4.78
C ALA A 291 -8.26 -18.25 -6.05
N GLY A 292 -9.39 -17.56 -6.17
CA GLY A 292 -9.77 -16.87 -7.40
C GLY A 292 -10.19 -17.84 -8.52
N TYR A 293 -10.15 -17.35 -9.76
CA TYR A 293 -10.50 -18.09 -10.97
C TYR A 293 -9.32 -18.12 -11.94
N GLY A 294 -9.01 -19.28 -12.49
CA GLY A 294 -7.97 -19.42 -13.52
C GLY A 294 -7.51 -20.86 -13.73
N PRO A 295 -6.78 -21.13 -14.82
CA PRO A 295 -6.46 -20.19 -15.91
C PRO A 295 -7.66 -19.87 -16.81
N LEU A 296 -7.79 -18.62 -17.25
CA LEU A 296 -8.85 -18.14 -18.15
C LEU A 296 -8.27 -17.76 -19.52
N SER A 297 -8.90 -18.23 -20.60
CA SER A 297 -8.45 -17.90 -21.96
C SER A 297 -8.76 -16.43 -22.30
N ARG A 298 -7.81 -15.71 -22.90
CA ARG A 298 -8.03 -14.34 -23.39
C ARG A 298 -8.82 -14.26 -24.70
N ASN A 299 -9.09 -15.41 -25.33
CA ASN A 299 -9.77 -15.46 -26.62
C ASN A 299 -11.30 -15.57 -26.52
N GLN A 300 -11.84 -15.54 -25.30
CA GLN A 300 -13.28 -15.60 -25.04
C GLN A 300 -13.67 -14.68 -23.88
N ASP A 301 -14.96 -14.34 -23.82
CA ASP A 301 -15.52 -13.62 -22.70
C ASP A 301 -15.65 -14.53 -21.48
N HIS A 302 -15.46 -14.00 -20.29
CA HIS A 302 -15.66 -14.71 -19.03
C HIS A 302 -16.62 -13.96 -18.13
N GLN A 303 -17.52 -14.70 -17.49
CA GLN A 303 -18.32 -14.27 -16.37
C GLN A 303 -17.97 -15.09 -15.14
N ILE A 304 -17.49 -14.43 -14.10
CA ILE A 304 -17.12 -15.06 -12.83
C ILE A 304 -17.84 -14.34 -11.70
N SER A 305 -18.04 -15.02 -10.58
CA SER A 305 -18.76 -14.47 -9.44
C SER A 305 -17.99 -14.72 -8.15
N PHE A 306 -17.90 -13.70 -7.31
CA PHE A 306 -17.32 -13.80 -5.98
C PHE A 306 -18.40 -13.62 -4.93
N ASP A 307 -18.42 -14.49 -3.93
CA ASP A 307 -19.22 -14.32 -2.73
C ASP A 307 -18.41 -13.50 -1.71
N VAL A 308 -18.89 -12.31 -1.37
CA VAL A 308 -18.26 -11.40 -0.43
C VAL A 308 -19.06 -11.38 0.85
N SER A 309 -18.39 -11.65 1.96
CA SER A 309 -18.97 -11.57 3.29
C SER A 309 -18.48 -10.30 4.00
N TRP A 310 -19.43 -9.46 4.40
CA TRP A 310 -19.20 -8.22 5.11
C TRP A 310 -19.53 -8.39 6.59
N LEU A 311 -18.81 -7.70 7.47
CA LEU A 311 -19.05 -7.64 8.91
C LEU A 311 -18.84 -6.20 9.38
N GLY A 312 -19.79 -5.66 10.15
CA GLY A 312 -19.61 -4.41 10.87
C GLY A 312 -18.58 -4.60 11.98
N THR A 313 -17.38 -4.08 11.78
CA THR A 313 -16.25 -4.20 12.71
C THR A 313 -16.09 -3.00 13.63
N VAL A 314 -16.75 -1.89 13.31
CA VAL A 314 -16.63 -0.62 14.01
C VAL A 314 -17.84 -0.39 14.89
N ALA A 315 -17.60 0.05 16.13
CA ALA A 315 -18.67 0.45 17.04
C ALA A 315 -19.28 1.77 16.60
N ALA A 316 -20.60 1.90 16.79
CA ALA A 316 -21.30 3.16 16.59
C ALA A 316 -20.75 4.26 17.52
N THR A 317 -20.88 5.50 17.08
CA THR A 317 -20.59 6.70 17.87
C THR A 317 -21.82 7.60 17.91
N TYR A 318 -21.70 8.76 18.47
CA TYR A 318 -22.76 9.78 18.48
C TYR A 318 -23.04 10.40 17.10
N GLU A 319 -22.29 10.02 16.06
CA GLU A 319 -22.47 10.47 14.68
C GLU A 319 -22.21 9.32 13.70
N ASP A 320 -22.74 9.44 12.48
CA ASP A 320 -22.49 8.50 11.42
C ASP A 320 -21.01 8.49 11.03
N GLN A 321 -20.42 7.30 10.97
CA GLN A 321 -19.05 7.12 10.51
C GLN A 321 -19.06 6.59 9.08
N VAL A 322 -18.37 7.28 8.16
CA VAL A 322 -18.33 6.93 6.75
C VAL A 322 -16.94 6.46 6.34
N PHE A 323 -16.89 5.26 5.76
CA PHE A 323 -15.68 4.62 5.26
C PHE A 323 -15.76 4.48 3.75
N SER A 324 -14.66 4.79 3.05
CA SER A 324 -14.57 4.66 1.60
C SER A 324 -13.42 3.74 1.20
N GLY A 325 -13.64 2.94 0.18
CA GLY A 325 -12.67 1.99 -0.35
C GLY A 325 -13.13 1.40 -1.67
N SER A 326 -12.57 0.25 -2.03
CA SER A 326 -12.96 -0.48 -3.24
C SER A 326 -12.87 -2.00 -3.06
N LEU A 327 -13.51 -2.71 -3.98
CA LEU A 327 -13.24 -4.10 -4.30
C LEU A 327 -12.58 -4.12 -5.67
N ASP A 328 -11.29 -4.44 -5.70
CA ASP A 328 -10.47 -4.41 -6.89
C ASP A 328 -10.41 -5.80 -7.54
N VAL A 329 -10.66 -5.86 -8.85
CA VAL A 329 -10.47 -7.07 -9.65
C VAL A 329 -9.01 -7.12 -10.07
N VAL A 330 -8.30 -8.14 -9.60
CA VAL A 330 -6.86 -8.31 -9.83
C VAL A 330 -6.63 -9.52 -10.73
N ALA A 331 -5.96 -9.31 -11.87
CA ALA A 331 -5.57 -10.37 -12.79
C ALA A 331 -4.04 -10.49 -12.85
N ASP A 332 -3.50 -11.65 -12.51
CA ASP A 332 -2.05 -11.93 -12.51
C ASP A 332 -1.22 -10.89 -11.72
N GLY A 333 -1.82 -10.23 -10.72
CA GLY A 333 -1.19 -9.20 -9.88
C GLY A 333 -1.50 -7.75 -10.29
N GLU A 334 -2.11 -7.52 -11.44
CA GLU A 334 -2.53 -6.20 -11.91
C GLU A 334 -4.00 -5.92 -11.60
N VAL A 335 -4.31 -4.71 -11.13
CA VAL A 335 -5.70 -4.24 -10.98
C VAL A 335 -6.25 -3.91 -12.36
N ILE A 336 -7.22 -4.71 -12.82
CA ILE A 336 -7.82 -4.58 -14.15
C ILE A 336 -9.20 -3.91 -14.15
N GLY A 337 -9.76 -3.67 -12.98
CA GLY A 337 -11.05 -3.04 -12.77
C GLY A 337 -11.46 -3.15 -11.31
N GLY A 338 -12.69 -2.77 -11.00
CA GLY A 338 -13.18 -2.84 -9.63
C GLY A 338 -14.48 -2.06 -9.46
N LYS A 339 -14.91 -1.96 -8.21
CA LYS A 339 -16.07 -1.15 -7.80
C LYS A 339 -15.75 -0.33 -6.56
N THR A 340 -16.34 0.84 -6.45
CA THR A 340 -16.25 1.65 -5.24
C THR A 340 -17.17 1.11 -4.16
N VAL A 341 -16.72 1.21 -2.92
CA VAL A 341 -17.45 0.79 -1.74
C VAL A 341 -17.49 1.94 -0.76
N LYS A 342 -18.69 2.27 -0.30
CA LYS A 342 -18.92 3.16 0.82
C LYS A 342 -19.65 2.39 1.90
N ILE A 343 -19.19 2.49 3.14
CA ILE A 343 -19.84 1.88 4.31
C ILE A 343 -20.14 2.99 5.31
N THR A 344 -21.39 3.06 5.73
CA THR A 344 -21.84 3.93 6.82
C THR A 344 -22.09 3.07 8.04
N VAL A 345 -21.39 3.35 9.13
CA VAL A 345 -21.75 2.86 10.46
C VAL A 345 -22.68 3.91 11.07
N PRO A 346 -23.97 3.57 11.27
CA PRO A 346 -24.93 4.55 11.74
C PRO A 346 -24.60 4.98 13.17
N LEU A 347 -24.97 6.20 13.49
CA LEU A 347 -24.85 6.71 14.85
C LEU A 347 -25.73 5.88 15.81
N ASP A 348 -25.37 5.91 17.07
CA ASP A 348 -26.18 5.42 18.16
C ASP A 348 -26.66 6.63 18.97
N GLU A 349 -27.96 6.90 18.93
CA GLU A 349 -28.57 8.04 19.63
C GLU A 349 -28.45 7.94 21.16
N GLU A 350 -28.21 6.74 21.69
CA GLU A 350 -27.98 6.53 23.11
C GLU A 350 -26.58 6.93 23.58
N ILE A 351 -25.63 7.06 22.64
CA ILE A 351 -24.28 7.53 22.93
C ILE A 351 -24.29 9.05 23.02
N PRO A 352 -24.10 9.63 24.22
CA PRO A 352 -24.10 11.08 24.35
C PRO A 352 -22.90 11.67 23.63
N MET A 353 -23.11 12.80 22.95
CA MET A 353 -22.00 13.56 22.41
C MET A 353 -20.98 13.89 23.51
N PRO A 354 -19.67 13.74 23.24
CA PRO A 354 -18.65 14.05 24.22
C PRO A 354 -18.79 15.52 24.64
N ARG A 355 -18.87 15.73 25.94
CA ARG A 355 -18.78 17.05 26.55
C ARG A 355 -17.44 17.13 27.26
N PRO A 356 -16.84 18.30 27.38
CA PRO A 356 -15.61 18.44 28.16
C PRO A 356 -15.90 18.17 29.63
N ASP A 357 -15.83 16.91 30.04
CA ASP A 357 -16.13 16.45 31.41
C ASP A 357 -14.96 16.66 32.38
N ASP A 358 -13.77 16.92 31.85
CA ASP A 358 -12.58 17.18 32.65
C ASP A 358 -12.57 18.63 33.10
N VAL A 359 -13.28 18.87 34.24
CA VAL A 359 -13.43 20.18 34.88
C VAL A 359 -12.14 20.78 35.44
N SER A 360 -11.06 19.99 35.49
CA SER A 360 -9.74 20.44 35.96
C SER A 360 -8.75 20.71 34.82
N ALA A 361 -9.08 20.31 33.60
CA ALA A 361 -8.19 20.45 32.47
C ALA A 361 -8.12 21.89 31.93
N THR A 362 -6.93 22.24 31.47
CA THR A 362 -6.69 23.47 30.73
C THR A 362 -6.95 23.23 29.26
N TRP A 363 -7.62 24.19 28.60
CA TRP A 363 -8.02 24.12 27.20
C TRP A 363 -7.53 25.33 26.42
N MET A 364 -7.28 25.15 25.15
CA MET A 364 -7.18 26.19 24.15
C MET A 364 -8.50 26.26 23.38
N LEU A 365 -9.09 27.44 23.28
CA LEU A 365 -10.30 27.68 22.50
C LEU A 365 -9.89 28.27 21.14
N ILE A 366 -10.09 27.51 20.09
CA ILE A 366 -9.69 27.87 18.73
C ILE A 366 -10.94 28.15 17.91
N HIS A 367 -11.05 29.36 17.38
CA HIS A 367 -12.15 29.72 16.49
C HIS A 367 -12.04 28.94 15.18
N GLN A 368 -13.06 28.15 14.85
CA GLN A 368 -12.97 27.14 13.79
C GLN A 368 -12.68 27.73 12.40
N VAL A 369 -13.28 28.88 12.07
CA VAL A 369 -13.13 29.49 10.75
C VAL A 369 -11.76 30.16 10.57
N SER A 370 -11.29 30.88 11.59
CA SER A 370 -10.05 31.65 11.48
C SER A 370 -8.81 30.88 11.92
N GLY A 371 -8.97 29.79 12.67
CA GLY A 371 -7.86 29.09 13.32
C GLY A 371 -7.20 29.87 14.45
N ALA A 372 -7.76 31.05 14.82
CA ALA A 372 -7.21 31.93 15.84
C ALA A 372 -7.60 31.47 17.25
N TYR A 373 -6.76 31.74 18.23
CA TYR A 373 -6.95 31.38 19.63
C TYR A 373 -7.71 32.50 20.38
N LEU A 374 -8.63 32.11 21.28
CA LEU A 374 -9.18 33.03 22.27
C LEU A 374 -8.10 33.36 23.29
N ILE A 375 -7.79 34.66 23.44
CA ILE A 375 -6.80 35.12 24.42
C ILE A 375 -7.38 36.21 25.36
N ALA A 376 -6.86 36.22 26.58
CA ALA A 376 -6.95 37.40 27.44
C ALA A 376 -6.05 38.49 26.89
N ASP A 377 -6.48 39.74 27.00
CA ASP A 377 -5.74 40.90 26.50
C ASP A 377 -4.29 40.93 27.02
N ASN A 378 -3.32 41.21 26.13
CA ASN A 378 -1.89 41.28 26.41
C ASN A 378 -1.30 40.07 27.16
N TYR A 379 -1.92 38.89 26.98
CA TYR A 379 -1.55 37.64 27.65
C TYR A 379 -1.65 37.62 29.19
N ALA A 380 -1.96 38.76 29.78
CA ALA A 380 -2.18 38.89 31.23
C ALA A 380 -3.65 39.24 31.49
N PRO A 381 -4.38 38.43 32.28
CA PRO A 381 -5.76 38.75 32.61
C PRO A 381 -5.88 40.01 33.44
N VAL A 382 -6.69 40.98 32.97
CA VAL A 382 -7.00 42.22 33.69
C VAL A 382 -8.51 42.35 33.85
N VAL A 383 -8.97 42.74 35.03
CA VAL A 383 -10.39 42.95 35.30
C VAL A 383 -10.99 43.96 34.33
N ASN A 384 -12.16 43.63 33.79
CA ASN A 384 -12.91 44.45 32.84
C ASN A 384 -12.30 44.53 31.41
N ASN A 385 -11.18 43.81 31.12
CA ASN A 385 -10.65 43.76 29.77
C ASN A 385 -11.50 42.88 28.87
N LEU A 386 -11.41 43.16 27.58
CA LEU A 386 -11.98 42.38 26.49
C LEU A 386 -11.15 41.13 26.24
N VAL A 387 -11.70 40.20 25.51
CA VAL A 387 -10.99 39.02 24.97
C VAL A 387 -10.82 39.17 23.45
N HIS A 388 -9.72 38.66 22.94
CA HIS A 388 -9.30 38.83 21.55
C HIS A 388 -9.06 37.52 20.84
N LEU A 389 -8.96 37.57 19.53
CA LEU A 389 -8.42 36.49 18.70
C LEU A 389 -6.94 36.75 18.41
N TRP A 390 -6.14 35.69 18.51
CA TRP A 390 -4.72 35.74 18.20
C TRP A 390 -4.37 34.75 17.08
N TYR A 391 -3.84 35.21 15.96
CA TYR A 391 -3.63 34.44 14.73
C TYR A 391 -2.25 33.79 14.61
N GLN A 392 -1.28 34.18 15.42
CA GLN A 392 0.03 33.53 15.38
C GLN A 392 -0.02 32.21 16.18
N ASN A 393 0.80 31.23 15.78
CA ASN A 393 1.04 30.07 16.63
C ASN A 393 1.23 30.56 18.06
N PRO A 394 0.50 30.02 19.06
CA PRO A 394 0.66 30.49 20.40
C PRO A 394 2.16 30.48 20.71
N PRO A 395 2.69 31.51 21.38
CA PRO A 395 4.06 31.48 21.84
C PRO A 395 4.20 30.40 22.91
N VAL A 396 4.29 29.16 22.45
CA VAL A 396 4.21 27.92 23.20
C VAL A 396 5.39 27.74 24.14
N THR A 397 6.37 28.62 24.05
CA THR A 397 7.69 28.40 24.65
C THR A 397 8.15 29.41 25.67
N THR A 398 7.37 30.47 25.90
CA THR A 398 7.78 31.49 26.88
C THR A 398 7.09 31.25 28.22
N PRO A 399 7.82 30.86 29.28
CA PRO A 399 7.24 30.79 30.62
C PRO A 399 6.56 32.12 30.99
N GLY A 400 5.33 32.08 31.43
CA GLY A 400 4.56 33.28 31.84
C GLY A 400 3.59 33.82 30.80
N ASN A 401 3.45 33.19 29.61
CA ASN A 401 2.49 33.58 28.59
C ASN A 401 1.40 32.54 28.41
N LYS A 402 0.44 32.51 29.32
CA LYS A 402 -0.67 31.52 29.31
C LYS A 402 -2.05 32.16 29.08
N GLY A 403 -2.08 33.37 28.54
CA GLY A 403 -3.33 34.11 28.31
C GLY A 403 -4.29 33.44 27.29
N HIS A 404 -3.82 32.46 26.53
CA HIS A 404 -4.60 31.64 25.61
C HIS A 404 -5.11 30.32 26.24
N LEU A 405 -4.81 30.08 27.51
CA LEU A 405 -5.23 28.90 28.24
C LEU A 405 -6.43 29.19 29.15
N TRP A 406 -7.44 28.36 29.04
CA TRP A 406 -8.70 28.52 29.74
C TRP A 406 -9.05 27.25 30.52
N VAL A 407 -9.66 27.41 31.66
CA VAL A 407 -10.21 26.31 32.47
C VAL A 407 -11.73 26.34 32.38
N LEU A 408 -12.30 25.24 31.93
CA LEU A 408 -13.74 25.05 31.87
C LEU A 408 -14.20 24.38 33.14
N ILE A 409 -15.04 25.04 33.93
CA ILE A 409 -15.54 24.54 35.20
C ILE A 409 -17.03 24.23 35.06
N LYS A 410 -17.35 22.94 34.98
CA LYS A 410 -18.74 22.47 34.88
C LYS A 410 -19.49 22.77 36.17
N GLN A 411 -20.71 23.30 36.04
CA GLN A 411 -21.60 23.61 37.14
C GLN A 411 -22.64 22.48 37.29
N THR A 412 -23.30 22.43 38.45
CA THR A 412 -24.33 21.42 38.77
C THR A 412 -25.56 21.49 37.85
N ASP A 413 -25.80 22.63 37.20
CA ASP A 413 -26.91 22.85 36.27
C ASP A 413 -26.51 22.53 34.79
N GLY A 414 -25.34 21.95 34.60
CA GLY A 414 -24.82 21.58 33.26
C GLY A 414 -24.16 22.73 32.48
N THR A 415 -24.14 23.94 33.03
CA THR A 415 -23.41 25.06 32.43
C THR A 415 -21.93 25.05 32.80
N TYR A 416 -21.15 25.93 32.18
CA TYR A 416 -19.71 26.05 32.39
C TYR A 416 -19.34 27.48 32.77
N LEU A 417 -18.38 27.59 33.68
CA LEU A 417 -17.61 28.82 33.85
C LEU A 417 -16.38 28.70 32.95
N ILE A 418 -16.02 29.78 32.30
CA ILE A 418 -14.79 29.87 31.48
C ILE A 418 -13.82 30.77 32.24
N GLN A 419 -12.80 30.17 32.85
CA GLN A 419 -11.84 30.83 33.75
C GLN A 419 -10.49 30.97 33.07
N THR A 420 -9.78 32.07 33.28
CA THR A 420 -8.39 32.19 32.87
C THR A 420 -7.50 31.22 33.63
N SER A 421 -6.54 30.58 32.94
CA SER A 421 -5.55 29.70 33.58
C SER A 421 -4.61 30.52 34.49
N GLU A 422 -4.27 31.74 34.10
CA GLU A 422 -3.43 32.67 34.86
C GLU A 422 -4.26 33.53 35.83
N LYS A 423 -3.63 33.95 36.91
CA LYS A 423 -4.18 34.94 37.82
C LYS A 423 -4.18 36.32 37.18
N GLN A 424 -5.06 37.21 37.66
CA GLN A 424 -5.08 38.59 37.20
C GLN A 424 -3.76 39.30 37.46
N LEU A 425 -3.38 40.19 36.55
CA LEU A 425 -2.20 41.03 36.71
C LEU A 425 -2.36 41.93 37.96
N GLY A 426 -1.44 41.77 38.91
CA GLY A 426 -1.46 42.53 40.15
C GLY A 426 -2.46 42.06 41.23
N GLY A 427 -3.06 40.87 41.05
CA GLY A 427 -4.03 40.31 41.98
C GLY A 427 -3.91 38.79 42.20
N PRO A 428 -4.51 38.27 43.25
CA PRO A 428 -4.41 36.86 43.65
C PRO A 428 -5.40 35.90 42.92
N ALA A 429 -6.40 36.43 42.18
CA ALA A 429 -7.51 35.68 41.65
C ALA A 429 -7.44 35.47 40.16
N GLN A 430 -7.96 34.32 39.66
CA GLN A 430 -8.29 34.13 38.26
C GLN A 430 -9.56 34.91 37.91
N LEU A 431 -9.68 35.24 36.60
CA LEU A 431 -10.84 35.93 36.08
C LEU A 431 -11.75 34.97 35.29
N TYR A 432 -12.99 35.34 35.14
CA TYR A 432 -14.02 34.60 34.47
C TYR A 432 -14.55 35.37 33.26
N LEU A 433 -14.77 34.68 32.15
CA LEU A 433 -15.44 35.25 31.00
C LEU A 433 -16.91 35.55 31.37
N GLN A 434 -17.31 36.78 31.18
CA GLN A 434 -18.67 37.25 31.51
C GLN A 434 -19.32 37.84 30.27
N ALA A 435 -20.56 37.43 30.01
CA ALA A 435 -21.42 38.05 29.01
C ALA A 435 -21.79 39.49 29.45
N PRO A 436 -21.95 40.41 28.50
CA PRO A 436 -22.47 41.74 28.83
C PRO A 436 -23.93 41.64 29.31
N PRO A 437 -24.38 42.53 30.22
CA PRO A 437 -25.73 42.50 30.74
C PRO A 437 -26.82 42.81 29.67
N ASN A 438 -26.40 43.42 28.54
CA ASN A 438 -27.27 43.65 27.39
C ASN A 438 -26.47 43.45 26.10
N PRO A 439 -26.47 42.21 25.52
CA PRO A 439 -25.68 41.92 24.33
C PRO A 439 -26.15 42.63 23.05
N VAL A 440 -27.32 43.24 23.06
CA VAL A 440 -27.81 44.08 21.95
C VAL A 440 -27.13 45.43 21.93
N ALA A 441 -26.86 45.99 23.11
CA ALA A 441 -26.26 47.31 23.26
C ALA A 441 -24.71 47.27 23.33
N ASP A 442 -24.17 46.21 23.98
CA ASP A 442 -22.73 45.98 24.11
C ASP A 442 -22.45 44.50 23.92
N GLY A 443 -21.99 44.11 22.73
CA GLY A 443 -21.74 42.72 22.35
C GLY A 443 -20.40 42.15 22.82
N TYR A 444 -19.65 42.87 23.67
CA TYR A 444 -18.29 42.47 24.06
C TYR A 444 -18.25 41.74 25.41
N PRO A 445 -17.88 40.45 25.47
CA PRO A 445 -17.62 39.76 26.72
C PRO A 445 -16.36 40.29 27.39
N ARG A 446 -16.36 40.30 28.71
CA ARG A 446 -15.26 40.87 29.51
C ARG A 446 -14.78 39.90 30.58
N LEU A 447 -13.54 40.06 30.99
CA LEU A 447 -12.97 39.36 32.13
C LEU A 447 -13.39 40.01 33.44
N GLN A 448 -13.99 39.22 34.34
CA GLN A 448 -14.48 39.70 35.62
C GLN A 448 -14.08 38.74 36.75
N LEU A 449 -14.04 39.29 37.96
CA LEU A 449 -13.97 38.47 39.16
C LEU A 449 -15.22 37.55 39.31
N ARG A 450 -15.06 36.44 39.98
CA ARG A 450 -16.21 35.52 40.23
C ARG A 450 -17.32 36.24 40.95
N ASN A 451 -18.52 36.17 40.39
CA ASN A 451 -19.74 36.66 40.99
C ASN A 451 -20.77 35.52 41.07
N ASN A 452 -20.92 34.90 42.24
CA ASN A 452 -21.81 33.74 42.45
C ASN A 452 -23.30 34.10 42.32
N SER A 453 -23.68 35.37 42.38
CA SER A 453 -25.04 35.83 42.19
C SER A 453 -25.38 36.21 40.74
N SER A 454 -24.43 36.12 39.82
CA SER A 454 -24.61 36.50 38.41
C SER A 454 -24.53 35.26 37.51
N SER A 455 -25.58 35.02 36.76
CA SER A 455 -25.64 34.02 35.68
C SER A 455 -24.89 34.44 34.40
N LEU A 456 -24.50 35.69 34.28
CA LEU A 456 -23.74 36.26 33.13
C LEU A 456 -22.39 35.57 32.93
N GLN A 457 -21.84 34.88 33.91
CA GLN A 457 -20.62 34.08 33.84
C GLN A 457 -20.85 32.62 33.46
N SER A 458 -22.12 32.23 33.26
CA SER A 458 -22.50 30.86 32.92
C SER A 458 -22.70 30.69 31.42
N TRP A 459 -22.04 29.69 30.86
CA TRP A 459 -22.02 29.39 29.44
C TRP A 459 -22.55 27.99 29.15
N VAL A 460 -23.25 27.83 28.06
CA VAL A 460 -23.72 26.55 27.55
C VAL A 460 -22.84 26.14 26.39
N LEU A 461 -22.23 24.98 26.48
CA LEU A 461 -21.49 24.39 25.38
C LEU A 461 -22.46 23.57 24.53
N VAL A 462 -22.80 24.06 23.35
CA VAL A 462 -23.68 23.37 22.39
C VAL A 462 -22.80 22.64 21.38
N PRO A 463 -22.80 21.32 21.37
CA PRO A 463 -22.01 20.55 20.43
C PRO A 463 -22.37 20.86 19.00
N VAL A 464 -21.37 20.89 18.11
CA VAL A 464 -21.55 21.04 16.68
C VAL A 464 -21.55 19.67 16.05
N SER A 465 -22.57 19.34 15.27
CA SER A 465 -22.64 18.07 14.56
C SER A 465 -21.42 17.90 13.64
N ASN A 466 -20.85 16.70 13.62
CA ASN A 466 -19.69 16.28 12.82
C ASN A 466 -18.31 16.79 13.27
N ASP A 467 -18.19 17.38 14.46
CA ASP A 467 -16.88 17.72 15.02
C ASP A 467 -16.91 17.59 16.56
N PRO A 468 -16.42 16.48 17.14
CA PRO A 468 -16.59 16.12 18.53
C PRO A 468 -15.96 17.12 19.52
N ASP A 469 -14.94 17.85 19.09
CA ASP A 469 -14.22 18.82 19.92
C ASP A 469 -14.67 20.27 19.66
N THR A 470 -15.70 20.45 18.84
CA THR A 470 -16.19 21.78 18.47
C THR A 470 -17.55 22.09 19.06
N TYR A 471 -17.66 23.28 19.62
CA TYR A 471 -18.84 23.75 20.33
C TYR A 471 -19.18 25.20 19.94
N ALA A 472 -20.49 25.50 19.92
CA ALA A 472 -20.95 26.87 20.06
C ALA A 472 -21.02 27.20 21.55
N ILE A 473 -20.45 28.33 21.95
CA ILE A 473 -20.40 28.79 23.35
C ILE A 473 -21.49 29.85 23.53
N GLN A 474 -22.64 29.45 24.07
CA GLN A 474 -23.80 30.33 24.27
C GLN A 474 -23.83 30.91 25.68
N ALA A 475 -24.24 32.17 25.81
CA ALA A 475 -24.49 32.76 27.09
C ALA A 475 -25.80 32.17 27.70
N LYS A 476 -25.77 31.70 28.95
CA LYS A 476 -26.94 31.08 29.61
C LYS A 476 -28.17 31.92 29.57
N ASP A 477 -28.03 33.20 29.90
CA ASP A 477 -29.18 34.14 30.01
C ASP A 477 -29.62 34.68 28.63
N PHE A 478 -28.86 34.42 27.60
CA PHE A 478 -29.11 34.88 26.23
C PHE A 478 -28.92 33.71 25.25
N PRO A 479 -29.85 32.73 25.21
CA PRO A 479 -29.70 31.50 24.44
C PRO A 479 -29.61 31.76 22.92
N ASP A 480 -30.10 32.91 22.44
CA ASP A 480 -29.96 33.33 21.05
C ASP A 480 -28.63 34.01 20.73
N TYR A 481 -27.69 34.06 21.68
CA TYR A 481 -26.40 34.71 21.52
C TYR A 481 -25.25 33.77 21.89
N ALA A 482 -24.27 33.70 20.99
CA ALA A 482 -23.08 32.89 21.19
C ALA A 482 -21.81 33.69 20.98
N LEU A 483 -20.74 33.23 21.63
CA LEU A 483 -19.39 33.76 21.46
C LEU A 483 -18.95 33.56 20.00
N GLY A 484 -18.49 34.61 19.34
CA GLY A 484 -18.12 34.57 17.95
C GLY A 484 -17.34 35.82 17.49
N THR A 485 -17.29 36.04 16.20
CA THR A 485 -16.59 37.17 15.58
C THR A 485 -17.47 37.90 14.59
N ILE A 486 -17.41 39.22 14.57
CA ILE A 486 -18.22 40.05 13.63
C ILE A 486 -17.57 40.13 12.24
N ASN A 487 -16.25 40.09 12.14
CA ASN A 487 -15.52 40.34 10.90
C ASN A 487 -14.41 39.30 10.67
N TYR A 488 -14.73 38.23 9.96
CA TYR A 488 -13.74 37.22 9.55
C TYR A 488 -13.00 37.58 8.24
N LEU A 489 -13.36 38.68 7.57
CA LEU A 489 -12.78 39.05 6.27
C LEU A 489 -11.65 40.08 6.33
N SER A 490 -11.34 40.67 7.48
CA SER A 490 -10.20 41.59 7.58
C SER A 490 -8.94 40.90 8.06
N TYR A 491 -8.21 40.34 7.12
CA TYR A 491 -6.93 39.64 7.33
C TYR A 491 -5.78 40.48 7.90
N ASN A 492 -5.99 41.73 8.18
CA ASN A 492 -4.92 42.65 8.57
C ASN A 492 -5.06 43.32 9.94
N ALA A 493 -5.99 42.92 10.77
CA ALA A 493 -6.08 43.48 12.12
C ALA A 493 -5.45 42.51 13.13
N ALA A 494 -4.33 42.92 13.71
CA ALA A 494 -3.64 42.19 14.78
C ALA A 494 -4.50 42.01 16.05
N GLU A 495 -5.69 42.57 16.09
CA GLU A 495 -6.61 42.55 17.22
C GLU A 495 -8.06 42.45 16.71
N THR A 496 -8.56 41.23 16.55
CA THR A 496 -10.00 41.04 16.32
C THR A 496 -10.67 40.77 17.66
N PHE A 497 -11.54 41.66 18.11
CA PHE A 497 -12.31 41.46 19.33
C PHE A 497 -13.31 40.32 19.15
N VAL A 498 -13.41 39.50 20.17
CA VAL A 498 -14.45 38.48 20.29
C VAL A 498 -15.73 39.16 20.77
N THR A 499 -16.83 38.82 20.18
CA THR A 499 -18.14 39.40 20.46
C THR A 499 -19.17 38.32 20.78
N ILE A 500 -20.27 38.69 21.37
CA ILE A 500 -21.46 37.81 21.50
C ILE A 500 -22.44 38.21 20.42
N ASN A 501 -22.65 37.32 19.47
CA ASN A 501 -23.50 37.56 18.30
C ASN A 501 -24.79 36.77 18.36
N ARG A 502 -25.83 37.33 17.76
CA ARG A 502 -27.12 36.65 17.66
C ARG A 502 -27.04 35.47 16.71
N THR A 503 -27.52 34.31 17.17
CA THR A 503 -27.47 33.04 16.41
C THR A 503 -28.66 32.84 15.46
N TRP A 504 -29.69 33.73 15.52
CA TRP A 504 -30.92 33.62 14.72
C TRP A 504 -31.57 32.23 14.81
N GLY A 505 -31.57 31.64 15.99
CA GLY A 505 -32.15 30.33 16.31
C GLY A 505 -31.21 29.14 16.15
N LYS A 506 -30.09 29.28 15.41
CA LYS A 506 -29.02 28.24 15.34
C LYS A 506 -27.65 28.89 15.26
N PRO A 507 -26.66 28.40 16.04
CA PRO A 507 -25.28 28.81 15.85
C PRO A 507 -24.80 28.48 14.42
N THR A 508 -23.93 29.34 13.89
CA THR A 508 -23.30 29.16 12.59
C THR A 508 -21.80 29.00 12.77
N PHE A 509 -21.06 28.64 11.71
CA PHE A 509 -19.60 28.48 11.74
C PHE A 509 -18.84 29.67 12.35
N HIS A 510 -19.41 30.88 12.41
CA HIS A 510 -18.83 32.04 13.09
C HIS A 510 -18.88 31.96 14.62
N HIS A 511 -19.62 31.01 15.17
CA HIS A 511 -19.79 30.78 16.59
C HIS A 511 -19.10 29.49 17.05
N TYR A 512 -18.38 28.79 16.17
CA TYR A 512 -17.79 27.49 16.46
C TYR A 512 -16.38 27.59 16.99
N TRP A 513 -16.16 26.93 18.13
CA TRP A 513 -14.89 26.92 18.86
C TRP A 513 -14.44 25.50 19.08
N ARG A 514 -13.24 25.18 18.63
CA ARG A 514 -12.61 23.90 18.92
C ARG A 514 -11.91 23.96 20.27
N LEU A 515 -12.19 22.99 21.12
CA LEU A 515 -11.50 22.80 22.38
C LEU A 515 -10.33 21.84 22.18
N THR A 516 -9.12 22.33 22.38
CA THR A 516 -7.90 21.53 22.19
C THR A 516 -7.07 21.55 23.47
N LYS A 517 -6.61 20.40 23.92
CA LYS A 517 -5.68 20.35 25.06
C LYS A 517 -4.33 20.95 24.64
N PRO A 518 -3.73 21.78 25.48
CA PRO A 518 -2.41 22.30 25.19
C PRO A 518 -1.37 21.19 25.14
N PRO A 519 -0.30 21.31 24.34
CA PRO A 519 0.82 20.39 24.35
C PRO A 519 1.39 20.20 25.77
N ALA A 520 1.92 19.02 26.06
CA ALA A 520 2.40 18.64 27.39
C ALA A 520 3.48 19.59 27.97
N ASN A 521 4.20 20.30 27.13
CA ASN A 521 5.22 21.29 27.52
C ASN A 521 4.65 22.70 27.84
N VAL A 522 3.33 22.88 27.76
CA VAL A 522 2.62 24.16 27.97
C VAL A 522 1.66 24.11 29.15
N GLN A 523 1.42 22.91 29.71
CA GLN A 523 0.56 22.69 30.87
C GLN A 523 1.13 23.24 32.16
#